data_0b3928b4ec0a306e0336bc809453135e
#
_entry.id   0b3928b4ec0a306e0336bc809453135e
#
_cell.length_a   1.000
_cell.length_b   1.000
_cell.length_c   1.000
_cell.angle_alpha   90.00
_cell.angle_beta   90.00
_cell.angle_gamma   90.00
#
_symmetry.space_group_name_H-M   'P 1'
#
loop_
_entity.id
_entity.type
_entity.pdbx_description
1 polymer ?
#
loop_
_entity_poly.entity_id
_entity_poly.type
_entity_poly.pdbx_seq_one_letter_code
_entity_poly.pdbx_strand_id
1 'polypeptide(L)'
;MNPIRKKILKAIGNILGRWDKTWLAIHLKGTWTSIRSQRYAYRLGNSTLIISGNITLHCEECINIGNSTRIDNGSIITAWKHTPDGTNHSPIISIGKECSIGEYNHITSTNRIIIGDHLLTGRWVTITDNSHGDTNYPTL
;
A
#
# COMPACT_ATOMS: atom_id res chain seq x y z
N MET A 1 31.04 -15.89 -4.31
CA MET A 1 30.18 -16.34 -5.44
C MET A 1 31.08 -16.81 -6.56
N ASN A 2 30.83 -18.02 -7.10
CA ASN A 2 31.62 -18.61 -8.20
C ASN A 2 31.66 -17.64 -9.41
N PRO A 3 32.83 -17.37 -10.04
CA PRO A 3 32.98 -16.44 -11.16
C PRO A 3 32.11 -16.79 -12.36
N ILE A 4 31.87 -18.07 -12.60
CA ILE A 4 30.99 -18.56 -13.67
C ILE A 4 29.53 -18.14 -13.39
N ARG A 5 29.05 -18.34 -12.16
CA ARG A 5 27.71 -17.92 -11.74
C ARG A 5 27.52 -16.42 -11.89
N LYS A 6 28.54 -15.62 -11.54
CA LYS A 6 28.49 -14.16 -11.70
C LYS A 6 28.34 -13.73 -13.16
N LYS A 7 29.06 -14.38 -14.09
CA LYS A 7 28.95 -14.11 -15.53
C LYS A 7 27.57 -14.47 -16.07
N ILE A 8 27.04 -15.63 -15.68
CA ILE A 8 25.70 -16.08 -16.09
C ILE A 8 24.63 -15.09 -15.61
N LEU A 9 24.65 -14.69 -14.33
CA LEU A 9 23.68 -13.73 -13.78
C LEU A 9 23.75 -12.37 -14.48
N LYS A 10 24.96 -11.90 -14.81
CA LYS A 10 25.14 -10.66 -15.57
C LYS A 10 24.56 -10.76 -16.98
N ALA A 11 24.78 -11.88 -17.67
CA ALA A 11 24.23 -12.10 -19.00
C ALA A 11 22.70 -12.12 -18.98
N ILE A 12 22.10 -12.86 -18.03
CA ILE A 12 20.65 -12.90 -17.83
C ILE A 12 20.12 -11.49 -17.53
N GLY A 13 20.75 -10.75 -16.62
CA GLY A 13 20.36 -9.39 -16.28
C GLY A 13 20.38 -8.44 -17.49
N ASN A 14 21.39 -8.56 -18.36
CA ASN A 14 21.48 -7.77 -19.57
C ASN A 14 20.36 -8.10 -20.57
N ILE A 15 20.02 -9.38 -20.71
CA ILE A 15 18.92 -9.83 -21.59
C ILE A 15 17.60 -9.29 -21.05
N LEU A 16 17.34 -9.46 -19.75
CA LEU A 16 16.12 -8.95 -19.10
C LEU A 16 16.03 -7.43 -19.18
N GLY A 17 17.16 -6.71 -18.99
CA GLY A 17 17.17 -5.25 -19.10
C GLY A 17 16.91 -4.74 -20.52
N ARG A 18 17.27 -5.50 -21.57
CA ARG A 18 16.86 -5.21 -22.95
C ARG A 18 15.37 -5.50 -23.16
N TRP A 19 14.89 -6.63 -22.63
CA TRP A 19 13.48 -7.00 -22.67
C TRP A 19 12.60 -5.94 -22.01
N ASP A 20 13.01 -5.41 -20.87
CA ASP A 20 12.26 -4.38 -20.12
C ASP A 20 11.96 -3.10 -20.92
N LYS A 21 12.75 -2.82 -21.95
CA LYS A 21 12.57 -1.68 -22.86
C LYS A 21 11.71 -2.00 -24.07
N THR A 22 11.30 -3.24 -24.25
CA THR A 22 10.46 -3.61 -25.40
C THR A 22 9.03 -3.15 -25.21
N TRP A 23 8.36 -2.83 -26.32
CA TRP A 23 6.93 -2.51 -26.33
C TRP A 23 6.10 -3.59 -25.63
N LEU A 24 6.39 -4.87 -25.90
CA LEU A 24 5.69 -6.00 -25.30
C LEU A 24 5.83 -6.05 -23.77
N ALA A 25 7.04 -5.86 -23.24
CA ALA A 25 7.26 -5.83 -21.79
C ALA A 25 6.52 -4.69 -21.11
N ILE A 26 6.51 -3.51 -21.73
CA ILE A 26 5.77 -2.33 -21.21
C ILE A 26 4.27 -2.63 -21.16
N HIS A 27 3.72 -3.22 -22.22
CA HIS A 27 2.30 -3.59 -22.27
C HIS A 27 1.94 -4.69 -21.27
N LEU A 28 2.78 -5.72 -21.12
CA LEU A 28 2.56 -6.78 -20.13
C LEU A 28 2.58 -6.23 -18.69
N LYS A 29 3.50 -5.32 -18.38
CA LYS A 29 3.54 -4.64 -17.07
C LYS A 29 2.28 -3.79 -16.83
N GLY A 30 1.84 -3.06 -17.83
CA GLY A 30 0.60 -2.26 -17.76
C GLY A 30 -0.64 -3.12 -17.55
N THR A 31 -0.77 -4.21 -18.31
CA THR A 31 -1.85 -5.19 -18.15
C THR A 31 -1.86 -5.80 -16.75
N TRP A 32 -0.69 -6.20 -16.24
CA TRP A 32 -0.56 -6.76 -14.91
C TRP A 32 -0.96 -5.75 -13.81
N THR A 33 -0.56 -4.50 -13.96
CA THR A 33 -0.96 -3.42 -13.04
C THR A 33 -2.48 -3.22 -13.06
N SER A 34 -3.10 -3.25 -14.24
CA SER A 34 -4.55 -3.14 -14.39
C SER A 34 -5.29 -4.30 -13.72
N ILE A 35 -4.83 -5.54 -13.93
CA ILE A 35 -5.40 -6.73 -13.26
C ILE A 35 -5.29 -6.60 -11.74
N ARG A 36 -4.15 -6.15 -11.25
CA ARG A 36 -3.91 -5.94 -9.82
C ARG A 36 -4.83 -4.86 -9.24
N SER A 37 -4.97 -3.72 -9.93
CA SER A 37 -5.89 -2.67 -9.52
C SER A 37 -7.32 -3.18 -9.41
N GLN A 38 -7.78 -3.95 -10.39
CA GLN A 38 -9.14 -4.53 -10.36
C GLN A 38 -9.33 -5.51 -9.20
N ARG A 39 -8.32 -6.30 -8.86
CA ARG A 39 -8.36 -7.20 -7.72
C ARG A 39 -8.57 -6.45 -6.40
N TYR A 40 -7.82 -5.38 -6.16
CA TYR A 40 -7.97 -4.56 -4.95
C TYR A 40 -9.27 -3.75 -4.96
N ALA A 41 -9.64 -3.21 -6.11
CA ALA A 41 -10.89 -2.51 -6.31
C ALA A 41 -12.10 -3.38 -5.92
N TYR A 42 -12.11 -4.64 -6.35
CA TYR A 42 -13.13 -5.62 -5.96
C TYR A 42 -13.15 -5.85 -4.45
N ARG A 43 -12.00 -6.08 -3.83
CA ARG A 43 -11.89 -6.32 -2.37
C ARG A 43 -12.39 -5.14 -1.54
N LEU A 44 -12.15 -3.92 -2.01
CA LEU A 44 -12.55 -2.68 -1.33
C LEU A 44 -13.92 -2.15 -1.80
N GLY A 45 -14.59 -2.86 -2.71
CA GLY A 45 -15.90 -2.45 -3.23
C GLY A 45 -15.89 -1.14 -4.04
N ASN A 46 -14.73 -0.75 -4.60
CA ASN A 46 -14.59 0.48 -5.37
C ASN A 46 -13.85 0.26 -6.68
N SER A 47 -14.58 0.21 -7.78
CA SER A 47 -14.06 -0.08 -9.12
C SER A 47 -13.21 1.05 -9.73
N THR A 48 -13.15 2.22 -9.11
CA THR A 48 -12.43 3.38 -9.64
C THR A 48 -11.02 3.56 -9.03
N LEU A 49 -10.62 2.67 -8.13
CA LEU A 49 -9.30 2.72 -7.50
C LEU A 49 -8.19 2.41 -8.49
N ILE A 50 -7.06 3.09 -8.31
CA ILE A 50 -5.83 2.88 -9.08
C ILE A 50 -4.74 2.38 -8.13
N ILE A 51 -4.33 1.14 -8.28
CA ILE A 51 -3.28 0.54 -7.44
C ILE A 51 -2.04 0.26 -8.29
N SER A 52 -0.96 0.98 -8.03
CA SER A 52 0.25 0.93 -8.87
C SER A 52 1.24 -0.18 -8.48
N GLY A 53 0.93 -1.00 -7.50
CA GLY A 53 1.85 -2.04 -7.05
C GLY A 53 1.21 -2.99 -6.05
N ASN A 54 2.03 -3.60 -5.22
CA ASN A 54 1.54 -4.40 -4.10
C ASN A 54 1.26 -3.48 -2.93
N ILE A 55 0.09 -3.63 -2.33
CA ILE A 55 -0.28 -2.96 -1.09
C ILE A 55 -0.68 -4.01 -0.05
N THR A 56 -0.56 -3.66 1.21
CA THR A 56 -1.02 -4.49 2.33
C THR A 56 -2.27 -3.88 2.91
N LEU A 57 -3.33 -4.69 3.01
CA LEU A 57 -4.58 -4.32 3.65
C LEU A 57 -4.87 -5.24 4.81
N HIS A 58 -5.34 -4.70 5.92
CA HIS A 58 -5.83 -5.46 7.06
C HIS A 58 -7.15 -4.87 7.56
N CYS A 59 -8.16 -5.72 7.78
CA CYS A 59 -9.54 -5.33 8.13
C CYS A 59 -10.18 -4.44 7.04
N GLU A 60 -10.33 -4.99 5.84
CA GLU A 60 -10.82 -4.25 4.66
C GLU A 60 -12.22 -3.67 4.87
N GLU A 61 -13.04 -4.35 5.66
CA GLU A 61 -14.38 -3.87 6.04
C GLU A 61 -14.36 -2.59 6.88
N CYS A 62 -13.20 -2.24 7.45
CA CYS A 62 -12.98 -1.01 8.19
C CYS A 62 -12.41 0.13 7.33
N ILE A 63 -12.14 -0.15 6.04
CA ILE A 63 -11.44 0.77 5.14
C ILE A 63 -12.39 1.22 4.04
N ASN A 64 -12.62 2.52 3.95
CA ASN A 64 -13.38 3.15 2.88
C ASN A 64 -12.45 4.07 2.08
N ILE A 65 -12.45 3.93 0.76
CA ILE A 65 -11.61 4.75 -0.11
C ILE A 65 -12.49 5.36 -1.20
N GLY A 66 -12.42 6.67 -1.35
CA GLY A 66 -13.19 7.44 -2.32
C GLY A 66 -12.75 7.17 -3.77
N ASN A 67 -13.62 7.57 -4.69
CA ASN A 67 -13.45 7.34 -6.11
C ASN A 67 -12.18 7.99 -6.67
N SER A 68 -11.60 7.36 -7.69
CA SER A 68 -10.42 7.85 -8.41
C SER A 68 -9.18 8.09 -7.53
N THR A 69 -9.16 7.48 -6.34
CA THR A 69 -8.00 7.55 -5.46
C THR A 69 -6.94 6.54 -5.93
N ARG A 70 -5.70 7.01 -5.96
CA ARG A 70 -4.52 6.23 -6.32
C ARG A 70 -3.73 5.85 -5.07
N ILE A 71 -3.27 4.59 -5.03
CA ILE A 71 -2.38 4.09 -3.97
C ILE A 71 -1.19 3.42 -4.64
N ASP A 72 -0.01 3.90 -4.31
CA ASP A 72 1.23 3.42 -4.91
C ASP A 72 1.84 2.24 -4.14
N ASN A 73 2.81 1.61 -4.77
CA ASN A 73 3.46 0.38 -4.35
C ASN A 73 3.99 0.43 -2.91
N GLY A 74 3.88 -0.67 -2.21
CA GLY A 74 4.43 -0.85 -0.87
C GLY A 74 3.64 -0.17 0.25
N SER A 75 2.52 0.51 -0.06
CA SER A 75 1.70 1.15 0.96
C SER A 75 0.97 0.11 1.81
N ILE A 76 0.82 0.42 3.09
CA ILE A 76 0.20 -0.42 4.12
C ILE A 76 -0.97 0.34 4.71
N ILE A 77 -2.17 -0.22 4.66
CA ILE A 77 -3.37 0.36 5.27
C ILE A 77 -3.97 -0.70 6.20
N THR A 78 -3.91 -0.45 7.48
CA THR A 78 -4.27 -1.44 8.50
C THR A 78 -5.19 -0.84 9.55
N ALA A 79 -6.34 -1.48 9.77
CA ALA A 79 -7.24 -1.17 10.84
C ALA A 79 -7.23 -2.33 11.85
N TRP A 80 -7.08 -2.04 13.13
CA TRP A 80 -6.90 -3.04 14.18
C TRP A 80 -8.11 -3.12 15.09
N LYS A 81 -8.93 -4.16 14.94
CA LYS A 81 -10.07 -4.46 15.83
C LYS A 81 -9.63 -5.01 17.17
N HIS A 82 -8.52 -5.74 17.19
CA HIS A 82 -7.95 -6.35 18.40
C HIS A 82 -6.49 -5.94 18.49
N THR A 83 -6.10 -5.43 19.62
CA THR A 83 -4.70 -5.14 19.93
C THR A 83 -4.08 -6.25 20.77
N PRO A 84 -2.74 -6.38 20.78
CA PRO A 84 -2.06 -7.46 21.54
C PRO A 84 -2.34 -7.48 23.04
N ASP A 85 -2.77 -6.35 23.61
CA ASP A 85 -3.20 -6.23 25.01
C ASP A 85 -4.61 -6.78 25.28
N GLY A 86 -5.28 -7.29 24.25
CA GLY A 86 -6.64 -7.84 24.34
C GLY A 86 -7.76 -6.80 24.24
N THR A 87 -7.46 -5.54 23.99
CA THR A 87 -8.47 -4.50 23.83
C THR A 87 -9.19 -4.66 22.49
N ASN A 88 -10.52 -4.49 22.49
CA ASN A 88 -11.35 -4.50 21.30
C ASN A 88 -11.61 -3.06 20.82
N HIS A 89 -11.48 -2.85 19.53
CA HIS A 89 -11.68 -1.56 18.87
C HIS A 89 -12.68 -1.67 17.72
N SER A 90 -13.22 -0.52 17.31
CA SER A 90 -14.05 -0.40 16.10
C SER A 90 -13.43 0.64 15.16
N PRO A 91 -12.26 0.33 14.59
CA PRO A 91 -11.52 1.30 13.80
C PRO A 91 -12.22 1.63 12.49
N ILE A 92 -12.05 2.87 12.04
CA ILE A 92 -12.49 3.33 10.72
C ILE A 92 -11.34 4.07 10.07
N ILE A 93 -11.00 3.69 8.83
CA ILE A 93 -10.13 4.45 7.95
C ILE A 93 -10.98 4.89 6.76
N SER A 94 -11.17 6.19 6.60
CA SER A 94 -11.87 6.77 5.46
C SER A 94 -10.93 7.70 4.71
N ILE A 95 -10.69 7.40 3.44
CA ILE A 95 -9.87 8.20 2.54
C ILE A 95 -10.80 8.78 1.48
N GLY A 96 -10.71 10.08 1.25
CA GLY A 96 -11.53 10.80 0.29
C GLY A 96 -11.27 10.40 -1.15
N LYS A 97 -11.98 11.05 -2.07
CA LYS A 97 -11.83 10.87 -3.51
C LYS A 97 -10.62 11.62 -4.06
N GLU A 98 -10.16 11.17 -5.23
CA GLU A 98 -9.10 11.84 -5.99
C GLU A 98 -7.82 12.10 -5.17
N CYS A 99 -7.56 11.24 -4.18
CA CYS A 99 -6.33 11.27 -3.41
C CYS A 99 -5.20 10.55 -4.17
N SER A 100 -3.96 10.93 -3.88
CA SER A 100 -2.77 10.23 -4.35
C SER A 100 -1.90 9.88 -3.15
N ILE A 101 -1.91 8.60 -2.80
CA ILE A 101 -1.11 8.03 -1.71
C ILE A 101 0.19 7.49 -2.31
N GLY A 102 1.30 8.14 -2.00
CA GLY A 102 2.62 7.79 -2.53
C GLY A 102 3.12 6.43 -2.08
N GLU A 103 4.30 6.05 -2.56
CA GLU A 103 4.90 4.74 -2.24
C GLU A 103 5.27 4.60 -0.77
N TYR A 104 5.13 3.37 -0.25
CA TYR A 104 5.56 2.97 1.10
C TYR A 104 4.92 3.80 2.23
N ASN A 105 3.74 4.31 2.03
CA ASN A 105 3.02 4.99 3.09
C ASN A 105 2.39 3.97 4.05
N HIS A 106 2.31 4.35 5.31
CA HIS A 106 1.71 3.53 6.36
C HIS A 106 0.55 4.28 7.01
N ILE A 107 -0.67 3.81 6.78
CA ILE A 107 -1.88 4.33 7.40
C ILE A 107 -2.41 3.27 8.35
N THR A 108 -2.39 3.54 9.65
CA THR A 108 -2.79 2.55 10.66
C THR A 108 -3.70 3.16 11.70
N SER A 109 -4.79 2.47 12.04
CA SER A 109 -5.81 2.96 12.96
C SER A 109 -6.28 1.89 13.94
N THR A 110 -6.43 2.29 15.18
CA THR A 110 -7.19 1.55 16.20
C THR A 110 -8.51 2.23 16.54
N ASN A 111 -8.69 3.47 16.14
CA ASN A 111 -9.89 4.26 16.42
C ASN A 111 -10.46 4.86 15.13
N ARG A 112 -9.99 6.02 14.68
CA ARG A 112 -10.58 6.70 13.53
C ARG A 112 -9.57 7.58 12.81
N ILE A 113 -9.39 7.33 11.50
CA ILE A 113 -8.67 8.21 10.58
C ILE A 113 -9.61 8.63 9.48
N ILE A 114 -9.76 9.94 9.28
CA ILE A 114 -10.52 10.52 8.18
C ILE A 114 -9.60 11.44 7.39
N ILE A 115 -9.43 11.11 6.14
CA ILE A 115 -8.65 11.87 5.17
C ILE A 115 -9.63 12.46 4.16
N GLY A 116 -9.57 13.77 3.98
CA GLY A 116 -10.41 14.48 3.01
C GLY A 116 -10.05 14.19 1.56
N ASP A 117 -10.80 14.79 0.65
CA ASP A 117 -10.57 14.68 -0.79
C ASP A 117 -9.27 15.35 -1.23
N HIS A 118 -8.72 14.90 -2.36
CA HIS A 118 -7.57 15.52 -3.03
C HIS A 118 -6.27 15.53 -2.21
N LEU A 119 -6.11 14.66 -1.21
CA LEU A 119 -4.84 14.54 -0.49
C LEU A 119 -3.76 14.03 -1.43
N LEU A 120 -2.60 14.68 -1.40
CA LEU A 120 -1.36 14.19 -2.01
C LEU A 120 -0.34 13.92 -0.92
N THR A 121 0.15 12.68 -0.83
CA THR A 121 1.27 12.33 0.03
C THR A 121 2.53 12.06 -0.79
N GLY A 122 3.68 12.37 -0.20
CA GLY A 122 4.97 11.86 -0.67
C GLY A 122 5.17 10.38 -0.34
N ARG A 123 6.42 9.94 -0.44
CA ARG A 123 6.84 8.60 -0.01
C ARG A 123 7.08 8.56 1.50
N TRP A 124 6.91 7.36 2.11
CA TRP A 124 7.27 7.09 3.50
C TRP A 124 6.51 7.95 4.52
N VAL A 125 5.28 8.35 4.21
CA VAL A 125 4.42 9.07 5.14
C VAL A 125 3.71 8.08 6.05
N THR A 126 3.71 8.36 7.36
CA THR A 126 2.94 7.60 8.35
C THR A 126 1.79 8.45 8.87
N ILE A 127 0.58 7.90 8.82
CA ILE A 127 -0.64 8.47 9.40
C ILE A 127 -1.17 7.47 10.41
N THR A 128 -1.23 7.85 11.67
CA THR A 128 -1.68 6.96 12.74
C THR A 128 -2.48 7.72 13.79
N ASP A 129 -3.45 7.04 14.39
CA ASP A 129 -4.22 7.52 15.53
C ASP A 129 -3.84 6.81 16.83
N ASN A 130 -2.80 5.99 16.81
CA ASN A 130 -2.31 5.28 17.98
C ASN A 130 -0.84 5.60 18.24
N SER A 131 -0.44 5.46 19.50
CA SER A 131 0.97 5.52 19.92
C SER A 131 1.29 4.32 20.79
N HIS A 132 2.51 3.82 20.67
CA HIS A 132 3.05 2.81 21.56
C HIS A 132 3.65 3.52 22.78
N GLY A 133 2.99 3.40 23.91
CA GLY A 133 3.47 3.91 25.20
C GLY A 133 2.67 5.11 25.71
N ASP A 134 2.36 5.04 26.99
CA ASP A 134 1.81 6.17 27.75
C ASP A 134 2.98 6.86 28.46
N THR A 135 3.27 8.08 28.03
CA THR A 135 4.34 8.89 28.64
C THR A 135 4.02 9.36 30.06
N ASN A 136 2.80 9.08 30.55
CA ASN A 136 2.36 9.42 31.90
C ASN A 136 2.68 8.33 32.93
N TYR A 137 3.09 7.14 32.50
CA TYR A 137 3.54 6.10 33.42
C TYR A 137 5.05 6.21 33.62
N PRO A 138 5.53 6.49 34.85
CA PRO A 138 6.95 6.41 35.13
C PRO A 138 7.41 4.97 34.88
N THR A 139 8.35 4.80 33.99
CA THR A 139 9.06 3.53 33.81
C THR A 139 9.73 3.17 35.13
N LEU A 140 9.33 2.04 35.70
CA LEU A 140 10.01 1.44 36.83
C LEU A 140 11.41 1.01 36.44
#